data_71864d7394b38a39c535b811c315af55
#
_entry.id   71864d7394b38a39c535b811c315af55
#
_cell.length_a   1.000
_cell.length_b   1.000
_cell.length_c   1.000
_cell.angle_alpha   90.00
_cell.angle_beta   90.00
_cell.angle_gamma   90.00
#
_symmetry.space_group_name_H-M   'P 1'
#
loop_
_entity.id
_entity.type
_entity.pdbx_description
1 polymer ?
#
loop_
_entity_poly.entity_id
_entity_poly.type
_entity_poly.pdbx_seq_one_letter_code
_entity_poly.pdbx_strand_id
1 'polypeptide(L)'
;MKKTISQKGFTLIELIIVMVILGIMAAIAVPRYLDSIENAEASAEDAVISAIRAGLKQYANNSLLEHGQETWPENPFDALADKPAGYTTDNEIADTDGEWTFLGYDVSMGFITHQRADNSRFTWDYDYGIGMDEGMDDEAEIGFLGERMTPEESGAQ
;
A
#
# COMPACT_ATOMS: atom_id res chain seq x y z
N MET A 1 -32.25 47.52 39.93
CA MET A 1 -30.78 47.50 39.97
C MET A 1 -30.28 46.56 38.89
N LYS A 2 -29.62 47.09 37.80
CA LYS A 2 -28.98 46.22 36.78
C LYS A 2 -27.60 45.82 37.24
N LYS A 3 -27.38 44.54 37.39
CA LYS A 3 -26.08 43.94 37.77
C LYS A 3 -25.20 43.95 36.52
N THR A 4 -24.21 44.83 36.45
CA THR A 4 -23.21 44.86 35.40
C THR A 4 -22.28 43.70 35.61
N ILE A 5 -22.31 42.70 34.67
CA ILE A 5 -21.38 41.58 34.62
C ILE A 5 -20.07 42.12 34.05
N SER A 6 -19.02 42.20 34.89
CA SER A 6 -17.68 42.59 34.44
C SER A 6 -17.14 41.48 33.55
N GLN A 7 -17.01 41.75 32.25
CA GLN A 7 -16.31 40.89 31.29
C GLN A 7 -14.80 41.06 31.53
N LYS A 8 -14.16 40.02 32.01
CA LYS A 8 -12.70 39.95 32.12
C LYS A 8 -12.16 39.58 30.73
N GLY A 9 -11.43 40.44 30.08
CA GLY A 9 -10.72 40.15 28.83
C GLY A 9 -9.38 39.44 29.09
N PHE A 10 -8.90 38.71 28.10
CA PHE A 10 -7.55 38.12 28.13
C PHE A 10 -6.46 39.20 28.03
N THR A 11 -5.36 38.96 28.72
CA THR A 11 -4.17 39.79 28.59
C THR A 11 -3.34 39.37 27.37
N LEU A 12 -2.59 40.30 26.79
CA LEU A 12 -1.72 40.03 25.64
C LEU A 12 -0.65 38.98 26.01
N ILE A 13 -0.15 38.99 27.24
CA ILE A 13 0.85 38.03 27.73
C ILE A 13 0.27 36.60 27.83
N GLU A 14 -0.97 36.45 28.26
CA GLU A 14 -1.63 35.12 28.29
C GLU A 14 -1.75 34.52 26.90
N LEU A 15 -2.06 35.36 25.89
CA LEU A 15 -2.15 34.88 24.52
C LEU A 15 -0.78 34.43 23.98
N ILE A 16 0.28 35.25 24.23
CA ILE A 16 1.64 34.91 23.79
C ILE A 16 2.13 33.61 24.43
N ILE A 17 1.92 33.44 25.74
CA ILE A 17 2.35 32.20 26.42
C ILE A 17 1.65 31.00 25.86
N VAL A 18 0.35 31.05 25.60
CA VAL A 18 -0.40 29.95 24.97
C VAL A 18 0.13 29.63 23.58
N MET A 19 0.39 30.64 22.75
CA MET A 19 0.96 30.42 21.40
C MET A 19 2.33 29.76 21.46
N VAL A 20 3.20 30.15 22.39
CA VAL A 20 4.53 29.54 22.58
C VAL A 20 4.42 28.08 22.99
N ILE A 21 3.55 27.78 23.97
CA ILE A 21 3.34 26.39 24.43
C ILE A 21 2.79 25.53 23.32
N LEU A 22 1.77 26.00 22.57
CA LEU A 22 1.21 25.27 21.44
C LEU A 22 2.24 25.05 20.33
N GLY A 23 3.10 26.03 20.05
CA GLY A 23 4.20 25.91 19.07
C GLY A 23 5.19 24.81 19.48
N ILE A 24 5.60 24.75 20.74
CA ILE A 24 6.50 23.70 21.23
C ILE A 24 5.83 22.31 21.15
N MET A 25 4.56 22.20 21.57
CA MET A 25 3.81 20.96 21.48
C MET A 25 3.63 20.48 20.04
N ALA A 26 3.31 21.40 19.13
CA ALA A 26 3.17 21.08 17.70
C ALA A 26 4.49 20.58 17.10
N ALA A 27 5.62 21.20 17.44
CA ALA A 27 6.93 20.79 16.95
C ALA A 27 7.32 19.35 17.29
N ILE A 28 6.80 18.82 18.40
CA ILE A 28 7.03 17.44 18.85
C ILE A 28 5.95 16.49 18.33
N ALA A 29 4.70 16.93 18.28
CA ALA A 29 3.57 16.08 17.96
C ALA A 29 3.47 15.78 16.45
N VAL A 30 3.76 16.76 15.58
CA VAL A 30 3.59 16.59 14.12
C VAL A 30 4.50 15.50 13.56
N PRO A 31 5.83 15.46 13.79
CA PRO A 31 6.67 14.40 13.24
C PRO A 31 6.24 13.02 13.72
N ARG A 32 5.92 12.85 15.00
CA ARG A 32 5.44 11.57 15.54
C ARG A 32 4.12 11.11 14.92
N TYR A 33 3.27 12.05 14.56
CA TYR A 33 2.01 11.74 13.88
C TYR A 33 2.24 11.26 12.45
N LEU A 34 3.17 11.88 11.72
CA LEU A 34 3.55 11.46 10.36
C LEU A 34 4.18 10.06 10.37
N ASP A 35 5.11 9.78 11.28
CA ASP A 35 5.69 8.44 11.45
C ASP A 35 4.60 7.38 11.74
N SER A 36 3.56 7.76 12.50
CA SER A 36 2.45 6.86 12.81
C SER A 36 1.58 6.55 11.58
N ILE A 37 1.35 7.53 10.70
CA ILE A 37 0.64 7.33 9.43
C ILE A 37 1.43 6.38 8.53
N GLU A 38 2.72 6.64 8.33
CA GLU A 38 3.59 5.80 7.50
C GLU A 38 3.60 4.34 7.96
N ASN A 39 3.72 4.11 9.27
CA ASN A 39 3.67 2.76 9.84
C ASN A 39 2.29 2.10 9.66
N ALA A 40 1.20 2.87 9.72
CA ALA A 40 -0.15 2.35 9.50
C ALA A 40 -0.38 1.96 8.04
N GLU A 41 0.08 2.79 7.09
CA GLU A 41 0.03 2.50 5.65
C GLU A 41 0.85 1.25 5.32
N ALA A 42 2.10 1.17 5.81
CA ALA A 42 2.95 -0.01 5.63
C ALA A 42 2.28 -1.30 6.17
N SER A 43 1.65 -1.22 7.33
CA SER A 43 0.95 -2.37 7.93
C SER A 43 -0.30 -2.77 7.12
N ALA A 44 -1.00 -1.80 6.54
CA ALA A 44 -2.15 -2.06 5.66
C ALA A 44 -1.71 -2.72 4.35
N GLU A 45 -0.61 -2.25 3.74
CA GLU A 45 0.01 -2.87 2.57
C GLU A 45 0.40 -4.33 2.86
N ASP A 46 1.11 -4.58 3.96
CA ASP A 46 1.53 -5.92 4.36
C ASP A 46 0.33 -6.86 4.56
N ALA A 47 -0.80 -6.36 5.06
CA ALA A 47 -2.03 -7.13 5.20
C ALA A 47 -2.63 -7.50 3.83
N VAL A 48 -2.69 -6.57 2.88
CA VAL A 48 -3.18 -6.83 1.52
C VAL A 48 -2.27 -7.84 0.81
N ILE A 49 -0.96 -7.64 0.84
CA ILE A 49 0.02 -8.55 0.22
C ILE A 49 -0.03 -9.95 0.84
N SER A 50 -0.18 -10.04 2.16
CA SER A 50 -0.35 -11.32 2.85
C SER A 50 -1.65 -12.03 2.45
N ALA A 51 -2.73 -11.29 2.25
CA ALA A 51 -4.00 -11.83 1.76
C ALA A 51 -3.86 -12.36 0.32
N ILE A 52 -3.17 -11.62 -0.57
CA ILE A 52 -2.89 -12.06 -1.93
C ILE A 52 -2.06 -13.34 -1.90
N ARG A 53 -0.97 -13.41 -1.14
CA ARG A 53 -0.14 -14.63 -1.02
C ARG A 53 -0.97 -15.84 -0.55
N ALA A 54 -1.86 -15.64 0.42
CA ALA A 54 -2.75 -16.71 0.89
C ALA A 54 -3.76 -17.13 -0.19
N GLY A 55 -4.34 -16.15 -0.90
CA GLY A 55 -5.27 -16.40 -2.02
C GLY A 55 -4.61 -17.16 -3.17
N LEU A 56 -3.39 -16.77 -3.57
CA LEU A 56 -2.62 -17.46 -4.61
C LEU A 56 -2.36 -18.94 -4.26
N LYS A 57 -1.96 -19.22 -3.01
CA LYS A 57 -1.79 -20.60 -2.54
C LYS A 57 -3.09 -21.42 -2.60
N GLN A 58 -4.21 -20.79 -2.23
CA GLN A 58 -5.51 -21.44 -2.32
C GLN A 58 -5.92 -21.69 -3.77
N TYR A 59 -5.69 -20.73 -4.66
CA TYR A 59 -5.97 -20.83 -6.10
C TYR A 59 -5.17 -21.99 -6.72
N ALA A 60 -3.86 -22.06 -6.48
CA ALA A 60 -2.99 -23.13 -6.97
C ALA A 60 -3.42 -24.51 -6.47
N ASN A 61 -3.76 -24.63 -5.17
CA ASN A 61 -4.28 -25.88 -4.60
C ASN A 61 -5.60 -26.32 -5.25
N ASN A 62 -6.52 -25.38 -5.51
CA ASN A 62 -7.79 -25.68 -6.17
C ASN A 62 -7.55 -26.14 -7.61
N SER A 63 -6.67 -25.47 -8.35
CA SER A 63 -6.28 -25.85 -9.70
C SER A 63 -5.67 -27.26 -9.74
N LEU A 64 -4.80 -27.58 -8.79
CA LEU A 64 -4.20 -28.90 -8.66
C LEU A 64 -5.28 -29.99 -8.45
N LEU A 65 -6.29 -29.72 -7.63
CA LEU A 65 -7.39 -30.67 -7.36
C LEU A 65 -8.33 -30.84 -8.55
N GLU A 66 -8.59 -29.79 -9.31
CA GLU A 66 -9.53 -29.79 -10.43
C GLU A 66 -8.89 -30.25 -11.74
N HIS A 67 -7.65 -29.85 -12.00
CA HIS A 67 -6.96 -30.00 -13.29
C HIS A 67 -5.71 -30.90 -13.20
N GLY A 68 -5.27 -31.25 -11.99
CA GLY A 68 -4.05 -32.04 -11.78
C GLY A 68 -2.74 -31.28 -11.97
N GLN A 69 -2.81 -29.96 -12.10
CA GLN A 69 -1.66 -29.06 -12.24
C GLN A 69 -1.89 -27.79 -11.42
N GLU A 70 -0.82 -27.28 -10.82
CA GLU A 70 -0.85 -25.98 -10.17
C GLU A 70 -0.81 -24.90 -11.25
N THR A 71 -1.71 -23.94 -11.17
CA THR A 71 -1.74 -22.74 -12.01
C THR A 71 -2.01 -21.52 -11.15
N TRP A 72 -1.60 -20.37 -11.63
CA TRP A 72 -1.77 -19.09 -10.94
C TRP A 72 -2.55 -18.12 -11.85
N PRO A 73 -3.35 -17.22 -11.30
CA PRO A 73 -4.08 -16.24 -12.10
C PRO A 73 -3.11 -15.22 -12.71
N GLU A 74 -3.39 -14.74 -13.90
CA GLU A 74 -2.64 -13.67 -14.54
C GLU A 74 -2.63 -12.40 -13.67
N ASN A 75 -3.78 -12.06 -13.09
CA ASN A 75 -3.90 -10.95 -12.16
C ASN A 75 -3.97 -11.49 -10.71
N PRO A 76 -3.00 -11.18 -9.84
CA PRO A 76 -2.95 -11.73 -8.48
C PRO A 76 -4.14 -11.34 -7.61
N PHE A 77 -4.81 -10.22 -7.91
CA PHE A 77 -6.02 -9.82 -7.21
C PHE A 77 -7.21 -10.74 -7.50
N ASP A 78 -7.17 -11.55 -8.57
CA ASP A 78 -8.24 -12.52 -8.87
C ASP A 78 -8.22 -13.75 -7.94
N ALA A 79 -7.12 -13.93 -7.21
CA ALA A 79 -7.05 -14.90 -6.13
C ALA A 79 -7.80 -14.48 -4.85
N LEU A 80 -8.24 -13.22 -4.77
CA LEU A 80 -8.97 -12.69 -3.61
C LEU A 80 -10.49 -12.81 -3.81
N ALA A 81 -11.20 -13.20 -2.75
CA ALA A 81 -12.68 -13.17 -2.73
C ALA A 81 -13.20 -11.72 -2.78
N ASP A 82 -12.57 -10.83 -2.02
CA ASP A 82 -12.89 -9.40 -2.01
C ASP A 82 -11.63 -8.60 -2.39
N LYS A 83 -11.77 -7.70 -3.33
CA LYS A 83 -10.68 -6.81 -3.75
C LYS A 83 -10.40 -5.76 -2.67
N PRO A 84 -9.15 -5.32 -2.47
CA PRO A 84 -8.85 -4.25 -1.54
C PRO A 84 -9.53 -2.93 -1.95
N ALA A 85 -9.80 -2.08 -0.96
CA ALA A 85 -10.30 -0.74 -1.23
C ALA A 85 -9.29 0.02 -2.12
N GLY A 86 -9.79 0.74 -3.12
CA GLY A 86 -8.94 1.45 -4.08
C GLY A 86 -8.38 0.59 -5.22
N TYR A 87 -8.68 -0.70 -5.28
CA TYR A 87 -8.29 -1.51 -6.44
C TYR A 87 -9.02 -1.06 -7.69
N THR A 88 -8.26 -0.82 -8.76
CA THR A 88 -8.78 -0.47 -10.09
C THR A 88 -8.00 -1.17 -11.19
N THR A 89 -8.64 -1.33 -12.34
CA THR A 89 -8.03 -1.79 -13.60
C THR A 89 -8.00 -0.67 -14.65
N ASP A 90 -8.42 0.54 -14.27
CA ASP A 90 -8.50 1.67 -15.18
C ASP A 90 -7.12 2.29 -15.45
N ASN A 91 -6.21 2.14 -14.48
CA ASN A 91 -4.83 2.61 -14.57
C ASN A 91 -3.86 1.43 -14.61
N GLU A 92 -2.80 1.56 -15.38
CA GLU A 92 -1.70 0.58 -15.40
C GLU A 92 -0.83 0.67 -14.15
N ILE A 93 -0.64 1.89 -13.64
CA ILE A 93 0.18 2.19 -12.47
C ILE A 93 -0.63 3.07 -11.54
N ALA A 94 -0.61 2.76 -10.24
CA ALA A 94 -1.31 3.54 -9.22
C ALA A 94 -0.78 4.99 -9.17
N ASP A 95 -1.67 5.98 -9.29
CA ASP A 95 -1.34 7.40 -9.30
C ASP A 95 -2.20 8.24 -8.34
N THR A 96 -3.20 7.62 -7.73
CA THR A 96 -4.12 8.23 -6.77
C THR A 96 -3.93 7.62 -5.38
N ASP A 97 -4.05 8.44 -4.34
CA ASP A 97 -3.94 7.99 -2.93
C ASP A 97 -4.85 6.79 -2.62
N GLY A 98 -4.25 5.76 -2.05
CA GLY A 98 -4.91 4.50 -1.71
C GLY A 98 -5.21 3.58 -2.90
N GLU A 99 -4.78 3.92 -4.10
CA GLU A 99 -5.01 3.13 -5.30
C GLU A 99 -4.10 1.92 -5.35
N TRP A 100 -4.68 0.79 -5.76
CA TRP A 100 -4.02 -0.47 -6.06
C TRP A 100 -4.24 -0.83 -7.51
N THR A 101 -3.16 -1.16 -8.24
CA THR A 101 -3.25 -1.63 -9.63
C THR A 101 -2.35 -2.84 -9.85
N PHE A 102 -2.59 -3.53 -10.95
CA PHE A 102 -1.70 -4.58 -11.45
C PHE A 102 -1.41 -4.31 -12.92
N LEU A 103 -0.14 -4.29 -13.27
CA LEU A 103 0.36 -4.20 -14.64
C LEU A 103 1.10 -5.49 -15.00
N GLY A 104 0.55 -6.26 -15.94
CA GLY A 104 1.28 -7.32 -16.62
C GLY A 104 2.17 -6.71 -17.72
N TYR A 105 3.45 -7.01 -17.73
CA TYR A 105 4.38 -6.47 -18.72
C TYR A 105 4.99 -7.57 -19.62
N ASP A 106 4.82 -8.83 -19.24
CA ASP A 106 5.25 -9.98 -20.03
C ASP A 106 4.22 -11.11 -19.91
N VAL A 107 4.39 -12.19 -20.67
CA VAL A 107 3.50 -13.36 -20.67
C VAL A 107 3.48 -14.15 -19.36
N SER A 108 4.42 -13.87 -18.46
CA SER A 108 4.56 -14.56 -17.18
C SER A 108 4.76 -13.65 -15.97
N MET A 109 4.97 -12.36 -16.19
CA MET A 109 5.39 -11.42 -15.12
C MET A 109 4.59 -10.13 -15.15
N GLY A 110 4.44 -9.54 -13.96
CA GLY A 110 3.84 -8.23 -13.77
C GLY A 110 4.19 -7.66 -12.41
N PHE A 111 3.68 -6.48 -12.11
CA PHE A 111 3.82 -5.89 -10.79
C PHE A 111 2.52 -5.30 -10.27
N ILE A 112 2.35 -5.44 -8.98
CA ILE A 112 1.36 -4.71 -8.20
C ILE A 112 1.95 -3.35 -7.88
N THR A 113 1.15 -2.29 -8.00
CA THR A 113 1.52 -0.96 -7.52
C THR A 113 0.52 -0.43 -6.51
N HIS A 114 0.99 0.32 -5.54
CA HIS A 114 0.18 1.02 -4.56
C HIS A 114 0.70 2.44 -4.33
N GLN A 115 -0.20 3.42 -4.38
CA GLN A 115 0.10 4.84 -4.15
C GLN A 115 -0.35 5.23 -2.74
N ARG A 116 0.56 5.85 -1.96
CA ARG A 116 0.27 6.41 -0.63
C ARG A 116 -0.10 7.88 -0.69
N ALA A 117 -0.67 8.39 0.40
CA ALA A 117 -1.08 9.79 0.56
C ALA A 117 0.07 10.81 0.44
N ASP A 118 1.30 10.42 0.70
CA ASP A 118 2.51 11.24 0.55
C ASP A 118 3.08 11.26 -0.88
N ASN A 119 2.36 10.67 -1.86
CA ASN A 119 2.78 10.42 -3.23
C ASN A 119 3.94 9.41 -3.38
N SER A 120 4.33 8.71 -2.34
CA SER A 120 5.22 7.56 -2.50
C SER A 120 4.46 6.40 -3.13
N ARG A 121 5.14 5.66 -4.00
CA ARG A 121 4.60 4.49 -4.68
C ARG A 121 5.45 3.29 -4.33
N PHE A 122 4.79 2.16 -4.05
CA PHE A 122 5.45 0.90 -3.77
C PHE A 122 5.02 -0.14 -4.79
N THR A 123 5.93 -1.07 -5.09
CA THR A 123 5.74 -2.12 -6.08
C THR A 123 6.09 -3.47 -5.51
N TRP A 124 5.47 -4.52 -6.04
CA TRP A 124 5.76 -5.93 -5.76
C TRP A 124 5.72 -6.70 -7.06
N ASP A 125 6.79 -7.39 -7.38
CA ASP A 125 6.84 -8.27 -8.54
C ASP A 125 5.96 -9.49 -8.33
N TYR A 126 5.30 -9.91 -9.40
CA TYR A 126 4.51 -11.12 -9.41
C TYR A 126 4.84 -11.95 -10.64
N ASP A 127 5.23 -13.21 -10.41
CA ASP A 127 5.49 -14.22 -11.43
C ASP A 127 4.40 -15.27 -11.41
N TYR A 128 3.64 -15.41 -12.50
CA TYR A 128 2.57 -16.39 -12.66
C TYR A 128 2.92 -17.55 -13.62
N GLY A 129 4.15 -17.59 -14.13
CA GLY A 129 4.75 -18.81 -14.66
C GLY A 129 4.20 -19.34 -15.98
N ILE A 130 3.69 -18.48 -16.87
CA ILE A 130 3.23 -18.90 -18.20
C ILE A 130 4.26 -18.48 -19.27
N GLY A 131 5.45 -18.97 -19.18
CA GLY A 131 6.43 -18.67 -20.20
C GLY A 131 7.79 -19.19 -19.83
N MET A 132 8.06 -20.44 -20.15
CA MET A 132 9.43 -20.93 -20.21
C MET A 132 10.14 -20.26 -21.36
N ASP A 133 10.81 -19.14 -21.10
CA ASP A 133 11.88 -18.71 -21.96
C ASP A 133 13.11 -19.55 -21.61
N GLU A 134 13.67 -20.25 -22.59
CA GLU A 134 14.85 -21.12 -22.45
C GLU A 134 16.09 -20.29 -22.09
N GLY A 135 16.19 -19.80 -20.86
CA GLY A 135 17.35 -18.99 -20.43
C GLY A 135 17.25 -18.29 -19.08
N MET A 136 16.13 -18.33 -18.41
CA MET A 136 16.06 -17.85 -17.03
C MET A 136 16.34 -18.99 -16.05
N ASP A 137 17.08 -18.68 -14.99
CA ASP A 137 17.49 -19.62 -13.98
C ASP A 137 16.30 -20.46 -13.47
N ASP A 138 16.48 -21.78 -13.48
CA ASP A 138 15.54 -22.84 -13.09
C ASP A 138 15.00 -22.74 -11.63
N GLU A 139 15.21 -21.64 -10.92
CA GLU A 139 14.85 -21.43 -9.51
C GLU A 139 13.78 -20.34 -9.29
N ALA A 140 13.21 -19.74 -10.35
CA ALA A 140 12.08 -18.83 -10.19
C ALA A 140 10.85 -19.60 -9.70
N GLU A 141 10.46 -19.36 -8.48
CA GLU A 141 9.32 -20.00 -7.83
C GLU A 141 8.02 -19.46 -8.45
N ILE A 142 7.43 -20.23 -9.37
CA ILE A 142 6.17 -19.87 -10.05
C ILE A 142 5.08 -19.55 -9.02
N GLY A 143 4.32 -18.48 -9.23
CA GLY A 143 3.34 -17.99 -8.26
C GLY A 143 3.98 -17.17 -7.14
N PHE A 144 5.21 -16.74 -7.35
CA PHE A 144 5.96 -15.92 -6.40
C PHE A 144 5.49 -14.47 -6.44
N LEU A 145 5.22 -13.93 -5.25
CA LEU A 145 4.99 -12.51 -5.04
C LEU A 145 6.18 -11.96 -4.24
N GLY A 146 6.96 -11.10 -4.88
CA GLY A 146 8.19 -10.51 -4.34
C GLY A 146 8.00 -9.67 -3.08
N GLU A 147 9.09 -9.12 -2.63
CA GLU A 147 9.10 -8.17 -1.51
C GLU A 147 8.74 -6.76 -1.99
N ARG A 148 8.42 -5.90 -1.04
CA ARG A 148 8.10 -4.50 -1.32
C ARG A 148 9.34 -3.76 -1.83
N MET A 149 9.22 -3.13 -2.99
CA MET A 149 10.24 -2.27 -3.58
C MET A 149 9.82 -0.82 -3.56
N THR A 150 10.79 0.07 -3.38
CA THR A 150 10.59 1.50 -3.55
C THR A 150 10.65 1.90 -5.02
N PRO A 151 10.17 3.10 -5.42
CA PRO A 151 10.23 3.57 -6.80
C PRO A 151 11.65 3.61 -7.38
N GLU A 152 12.66 3.83 -6.54
CA GLU A 152 14.07 3.85 -6.95
C GLU A 152 14.58 2.46 -7.31
N GLU A 153 14.09 1.42 -6.63
CA GLU A 153 14.50 0.02 -6.82
C GLU A 153 13.78 -0.64 -7.99
N SER A 154 12.50 -0.25 -8.23
CA SER A 154 11.68 -0.85 -9.29
C SER A 154 11.96 -0.31 -10.69
N GLY A 155 12.72 0.79 -10.83
CA GLY A 155 12.96 1.45 -12.12
C GLY A 155 11.70 2.09 -12.75
N ALA A 156 10.56 2.06 -12.09
CA ALA A 156 9.31 2.68 -12.52
C ALA A 156 9.36 4.18 -12.17
N GLN A 157 9.83 5.01 -13.11
CA GLN A 157 9.73 6.47 -13.05
C GLN A 157 8.60 6.97 -13.93
#